data_111726e8636adf0d5f1833510eb68fc5
#
_entry.id   111726e8636adf0d5f1833510eb68fc5
#
_cell.length_a   1.000
_cell.length_b   1.000
_cell.length_c   1.000
_cell.angle_alpha   90.00
_cell.angle_beta   90.00
_cell.angle_gamma   90.00
#
_symmetry.space_group_name_H-M   'P 1'
#
loop_
_entity.id
_entity.type
_entity.pdbx_description
1 polymer ?
#
loop_
_entity_poly.entity_id
_entity_poly.type
_entity_poly.pdbx_seq_one_letter_code
_entity_poly.pdbx_strand_id
1 'polypeptide(L)'
;MTTRALLLLLPLILAGCADQPAVPIGDLHSDSEMAGDTRLADDVHEGEEWTDTPMGEEGMPDGLSLTMEQVAMNDSEESCWSVVDGSVYDLTEWINQHPGGASRIIQLCGTDGTSLFQGQHGGSAAPESTLERYLLGPLQ
;
A
#
# COMPACT_ATOMS: atom_id res chain seq x y z
N MET A 1 21.38 -59.81 -16.30
CA MET A 1 20.31 -58.84 -16.04
C MET A 1 20.87 -57.46 -16.39
N THR A 2 20.54 -56.94 -17.56
CA THR A 2 21.21 -55.78 -18.19
C THR A 2 20.37 -54.53 -17.96
N THR A 3 20.89 -53.60 -17.13
CA THR A 3 20.26 -52.32 -16.86
C THR A 3 20.62 -51.33 -17.97
N ARG A 4 19.66 -50.96 -18.81
CA ARG A 4 19.80 -49.92 -19.86
C ARG A 4 19.62 -48.55 -19.19
N ALA A 5 20.69 -47.78 -19.15
CA ALA A 5 20.67 -46.35 -18.85
C ALA A 5 20.17 -45.56 -20.06
N LEU A 6 19.03 -44.91 -19.92
CA LEU A 6 18.45 -44.02 -20.94
C LEU A 6 18.95 -42.60 -20.69
N LEU A 7 19.94 -42.13 -21.46
CA LEU A 7 20.38 -40.76 -21.49
C LEU A 7 19.34 -39.91 -22.23
N LEU A 8 18.59 -39.08 -21.54
CA LEU A 8 17.75 -38.04 -22.13
C LEU A 8 18.61 -36.76 -22.34
N LEU A 9 18.97 -36.51 -23.60
CA LEU A 9 19.55 -35.23 -24.05
C LEU A 9 18.45 -34.16 -24.08
N LEU A 10 18.56 -33.16 -23.20
CA LEU A 10 17.74 -31.94 -23.23
C LEU A 10 18.35 -30.98 -24.27
N PRO A 11 17.59 -30.41 -25.20
CA PRO A 11 18.08 -29.35 -26.08
C PRO A 11 18.10 -28.01 -25.33
N LEU A 12 19.26 -27.37 -25.35
CA LEU A 12 19.49 -25.99 -24.84
C LEU A 12 18.89 -25.03 -25.88
N ILE A 13 17.73 -24.44 -25.56
CA ILE A 13 17.13 -23.39 -26.39
C ILE A 13 17.71 -22.05 -25.90
N LEU A 14 18.66 -21.50 -26.64
CA LEU A 14 19.06 -20.11 -26.57
C LEU A 14 17.96 -19.24 -27.20
N ALA A 15 17.10 -18.63 -26.42
CA ALA A 15 16.17 -17.61 -26.91
C ALA A 15 16.82 -16.24 -26.79
N GLY A 16 16.90 -15.54 -27.91
CA GLY A 16 17.63 -14.32 -28.14
C GLY A 16 17.09 -13.11 -27.37
N CYS A 17 18.00 -12.18 -27.12
CA CYS A 17 17.73 -10.83 -26.68
C CYS A 17 16.86 -10.10 -27.71
N ALA A 18 15.65 -9.73 -27.35
CA ALA A 18 14.84 -8.80 -28.12
C ALA A 18 15.30 -7.36 -27.78
N ASP A 19 15.88 -6.74 -28.78
CA ASP A 19 16.21 -5.32 -28.84
C ASP A 19 14.94 -4.48 -28.71
N GLN A 20 14.83 -3.66 -27.68
CA GLN A 20 13.72 -2.71 -27.52
C GLN A 20 14.14 -1.36 -28.10
N PRO A 21 13.37 -0.78 -29.03
CA PRO A 21 13.68 0.53 -29.57
C PRO A 21 13.44 1.63 -28.53
N ALA A 22 14.43 2.51 -28.40
CA ALA A 22 14.38 3.72 -27.57
C ALA A 22 13.26 4.65 -28.07
N VAL A 23 12.37 5.06 -27.16
CA VAL A 23 11.39 6.13 -27.38
C VAL A 23 12.08 7.49 -27.24
N PRO A 24 11.92 8.43 -28.20
CA PRO A 24 12.50 9.75 -28.09
C PRO A 24 11.75 10.60 -27.06
N ILE A 25 12.52 11.22 -26.20
CA ILE A 25 12.04 12.22 -25.23
C ILE A 25 11.71 13.47 -26.02
N GLY A 26 10.42 13.80 -26.11
CA GLY A 26 9.97 15.05 -26.68
C GLY A 26 10.18 16.20 -25.71
N ASP A 27 10.98 17.18 -26.13
CA ASP A 27 11.06 18.50 -25.53
C ASP A 27 9.69 19.16 -25.55
N LEU A 28 9.17 19.49 -24.39
CA LEU A 28 8.08 20.46 -24.23
C LEU A 28 8.58 21.62 -23.41
N HIS A 29 9.20 22.56 -24.15
CA HIS A 29 9.28 23.96 -23.77
C HIS A 29 7.87 24.53 -23.75
N SER A 30 7.44 25.04 -22.63
CA SER A 30 6.31 25.95 -22.57
C SER A 30 6.64 27.07 -21.60
N ASP A 31 7.28 28.09 -22.17
CA ASP A 31 7.31 29.41 -21.60
C ASP A 31 5.88 29.96 -21.56
N SER A 32 5.45 30.37 -20.39
CA SER A 32 4.31 31.27 -20.22
C SER A 32 4.64 32.26 -19.13
N GLU A 33 5.34 33.28 -19.54
CA GLU A 33 5.26 34.60 -18.90
C GLU A 33 3.84 35.13 -19.04
N MET A 34 3.18 35.45 -17.94
CA MET A 34 2.11 36.44 -17.92
C MET A 34 2.20 37.25 -16.64
N ALA A 35 2.52 38.49 -16.92
CA ALA A 35 2.52 39.65 -16.07
C ALA A 35 1.18 39.91 -15.36
N GLY A 36 1.30 40.37 -14.13
CA GLY A 36 0.57 41.44 -13.47
C GLY A 36 -0.95 41.55 -13.67
N ASP A 37 -1.67 41.47 -12.59
CA ASP A 37 -2.65 42.49 -12.29
C ASP A 37 -2.92 42.56 -10.77
N THR A 38 -2.51 43.67 -10.22
CA THR A 38 -2.86 44.15 -8.89
C THR A 38 -4.29 44.63 -8.90
N ARG A 39 -5.18 43.96 -8.17
CA ARG A 39 -6.43 44.58 -7.71
C ARG A 39 -6.66 44.25 -6.22
N LEU A 40 -6.37 45.29 -5.45
CA LEU A 40 -6.96 45.51 -4.14
C LEU A 40 -8.46 45.61 -4.32
N ALA A 41 -9.21 44.74 -3.72
CA ALA A 41 -10.61 44.94 -3.40
C ALA A 41 -10.81 44.42 -2.00
N ASP A 42 -10.99 45.35 -1.11
CA ASP A 42 -11.59 45.16 0.20
C ASP A 42 -12.92 44.46 0.02
N ASP A 43 -13.01 43.24 0.53
CA ASP A 43 -14.29 42.62 0.85
C ASP A 43 -14.29 42.26 2.33
N VAL A 44 -14.83 43.23 3.07
CA VAL A 44 -15.20 43.06 4.46
C VAL A 44 -16.38 42.11 4.47
N HIS A 45 -16.15 40.83 4.72
CA HIS A 45 -17.24 39.91 5.00
C HIS A 45 -17.48 39.90 6.50
N GLU A 46 -18.45 40.75 6.89
CA GLU A 46 -19.04 40.75 8.23
C GLU A 46 -19.77 39.42 8.46
N GLY A 47 -19.40 38.79 9.58
CA GLY A 47 -20.36 38.05 10.39
C GLY A 47 -20.85 36.71 9.86
N GLU A 48 -20.02 35.70 9.88
CA GLU A 48 -20.53 34.34 10.04
C GLU A 48 -20.49 34.01 11.53
N GLU A 49 -21.68 34.14 12.09
CA GLU A 49 -22.07 33.66 13.40
C GLU A 49 -21.66 32.18 13.51
N TRP A 50 -20.58 31.95 14.23
CA TRP A 50 -20.21 30.62 14.68
C TRP A 50 -21.33 30.10 15.55
N THR A 51 -22.27 29.39 14.94
CA THR A 51 -23.22 28.61 15.72
C THR A 51 -22.41 27.67 16.56
N ASP A 52 -22.47 27.93 17.86
CA ASP A 52 -21.98 27.07 18.92
C ASP A 52 -22.70 25.72 18.78
N THR A 53 -22.19 24.91 17.89
CA THR A 53 -22.53 23.50 17.87
C THR A 53 -21.94 22.96 19.17
N PRO A 54 -22.77 22.47 20.10
CA PRO A 54 -22.22 21.86 21.30
C PRO A 54 -21.27 20.77 20.80
N MET A 55 -19.99 20.98 21.04
CA MET A 55 -19.01 19.91 20.93
C MET A 55 -19.49 18.85 21.91
N GLY A 56 -20.18 17.84 21.35
CA GLY A 56 -20.38 16.60 22.05
C GLY A 56 -19.01 16.23 22.60
N GLU A 57 -18.99 15.79 23.82
CA GLU A 57 -17.84 15.21 24.49
C GLU A 57 -17.31 14.07 23.60
N GLU A 58 -16.63 14.44 22.53
CA GLU A 58 -15.72 13.56 21.85
C GLU A 58 -14.56 13.42 22.78
N GLY A 59 -14.65 12.37 23.59
CA GLY A 59 -13.57 11.95 24.46
C GLY A 59 -12.29 12.03 23.66
N MET A 60 -11.22 12.56 24.25
CA MET A 60 -9.88 12.53 23.71
C MET A 60 -9.65 11.19 23.04
N PRO A 61 -8.93 11.12 21.92
CA PRO A 61 -8.63 9.85 21.28
C PRO A 61 -7.76 9.01 22.22
N ASP A 62 -8.43 8.36 23.16
CA ASP A 62 -7.86 7.26 23.92
C ASP A 62 -7.77 6.06 22.97
N GLY A 63 -6.62 5.98 22.34
CA GLY A 63 -6.30 4.83 21.52
C GLY A 63 -6.60 5.02 20.04
N LEU A 64 -5.67 4.55 19.26
CA LEU A 64 -5.77 4.42 17.82
C LEU A 64 -7.06 3.63 17.49
N SER A 65 -8.02 4.30 16.85
CA SER A 65 -9.24 3.62 16.43
C SER A 65 -8.91 2.69 15.26
N LEU A 66 -8.95 1.38 15.48
CA LEU A 66 -8.60 0.38 14.49
C LEU A 66 -9.83 0.02 13.64
N THR A 67 -10.38 1.01 12.93
CA THR A 67 -11.52 0.83 12.01
C THR A 67 -11.05 0.61 10.57
N MET A 68 -11.93 0.09 9.71
CA MET A 68 -11.63 -0.03 8.27
C MET A 68 -11.32 1.32 7.62
N GLU A 69 -11.92 2.42 8.10
CA GLU A 69 -11.59 3.76 7.61
C GLU A 69 -10.15 4.14 7.94
N GLN A 70 -9.68 3.83 9.14
CA GLN A 70 -8.29 4.06 9.53
C GLN A 70 -7.34 3.16 8.74
N VAL A 71 -7.70 1.91 8.53
CA VAL A 71 -6.92 0.99 7.68
C VAL A 71 -6.81 1.55 6.26
N ALA A 72 -7.93 1.99 5.66
CA ALA A 72 -7.95 2.55 4.30
C ALA A 72 -7.14 3.84 4.12
N MET A 73 -6.88 4.60 5.19
CA MET A 73 -5.99 5.77 5.15
C MET A 73 -4.50 5.40 5.19
N ASN A 74 -4.17 4.15 5.51
CA ASN A 74 -2.81 3.64 5.58
C ASN A 74 -2.56 2.65 4.42
N ASP A 75 -2.68 3.15 3.18
CA ASP A 75 -2.69 2.39 1.94
C ASP A 75 -1.42 2.55 1.09
N SER A 76 -0.36 3.13 1.66
CA SER A 76 0.89 3.44 0.95
C SER A 76 2.09 2.64 1.49
N GLU A 77 3.24 2.72 0.80
CA GLU A 77 4.48 2.09 1.25
C GLU A 77 5.05 2.73 2.51
N GLU A 78 4.74 4.02 2.75
CA GLU A 78 5.16 4.77 3.93
C GLU A 78 4.30 4.48 5.16
N SER A 79 3.06 4.01 4.93
CA SER A 79 2.14 3.60 5.99
C SER A 79 1.17 2.56 5.42
N CYS A 80 1.43 1.31 5.75
CA CYS A 80 0.74 0.15 5.18
C CYS A 80 0.08 -0.67 6.26
N TRP A 81 -1.24 -0.47 6.44
CA TRP A 81 -2.02 -1.29 7.35
C TRP A 81 -2.90 -2.26 6.57
N SER A 82 -3.10 -3.42 7.14
CA SER A 82 -4.01 -4.42 6.57
C SER A 82 -4.77 -5.16 7.66
N VAL A 83 -5.95 -5.63 7.33
CA VAL A 83 -6.70 -6.54 8.20
C VAL A 83 -6.41 -7.98 7.80
N VAL A 84 -6.18 -8.85 8.77
CA VAL A 84 -6.17 -10.30 8.58
C VAL A 84 -6.94 -10.93 9.74
N ASP A 85 -7.94 -11.74 9.41
CA ASP A 85 -8.78 -12.46 10.38
C ASP A 85 -9.34 -11.57 11.51
N GLY A 86 -9.81 -10.36 11.12
CA GLY A 86 -10.41 -9.40 12.04
C GLY A 86 -9.43 -8.67 12.96
N SER A 87 -8.14 -8.74 12.70
CA SER A 87 -7.09 -8.00 13.39
C SER A 87 -6.36 -7.07 12.44
N VAL A 88 -5.93 -5.90 12.93
CA VAL A 88 -5.19 -4.90 12.14
C VAL A 88 -3.70 -5.06 12.37
N TYR A 89 -2.93 -4.99 11.31
CA TYR A 89 -1.48 -5.14 11.31
C TYR A 89 -0.82 -3.96 10.58
N ASP A 90 0.27 -3.43 11.14
CA ASP A 90 1.15 -2.47 10.47
C ASP A 90 2.26 -3.22 9.71
N LEU A 91 2.12 -3.31 8.41
CA LEU A 91 3.03 -4.05 7.56
C LEU A 91 4.10 -3.16 6.90
N THR A 92 4.19 -1.88 7.27
CA THR A 92 5.11 -0.90 6.67
C THR A 92 6.56 -1.40 6.63
N GLU A 93 7.07 -1.85 7.77
CA GLU A 93 8.44 -2.38 7.84
C GLU A 93 8.59 -3.74 7.14
N TRP A 94 7.50 -4.51 7.05
CA TRP A 94 7.51 -5.84 6.45
C TRP A 94 7.58 -5.81 4.92
N ILE A 95 7.17 -4.71 4.28
CA ILE A 95 7.18 -4.56 2.81
C ILE A 95 8.52 -5.03 2.22
N ASN A 96 9.62 -4.49 2.72
CA ASN A 96 10.96 -4.76 2.19
C ASN A 96 11.60 -6.05 2.74
N GLN A 97 11.00 -6.67 3.74
CA GLN A 97 11.50 -7.88 4.38
C GLN A 97 10.79 -9.15 3.88
N HIS A 98 9.67 -9.00 3.19
CA HIS A 98 8.85 -10.13 2.77
C HIS A 98 9.57 -11.01 1.73
N PRO A 99 9.77 -12.32 1.98
CA PRO A 99 10.49 -13.21 1.05
C PRO A 99 9.83 -13.33 -0.33
N GLY A 100 8.51 -13.13 -0.41
CA GLY A 100 7.73 -13.13 -1.66
C GLY A 100 7.82 -11.84 -2.47
N GLY A 101 8.58 -10.85 -1.99
CA GLY A 101 8.77 -9.53 -2.59
C GLY A 101 7.79 -8.48 -2.09
N ALA A 102 8.22 -7.21 -2.15
CA ALA A 102 7.49 -6.04 -1.64
C ALA A 102 6.08 -5.91 -2.23
N SER A 103 5.93 -6.15 -3.53
CA SER A 103 4.64 -6.00 -4.23
C SER A 103 3.52 -6.87 -3.67
N ARG A 104 3.86 -7.97 -2.99
CA ARG A 104 2.86 -8.84 -2.35
C ARG A 104 2.27 -8.21 -1.10
N ILE A 105 3.04 -7.41 -0.39
CA ILE A 105 2.58 -6.69 0.79
C ILE A 105 1.87 -5.40 0.36
N ILE A 106 2.42 -4.65 -0.58
CA ILE A 106 1.84 -3.39 -1.05
C ILE A 106 0.37 -3.56 -1.50
N GLN A 107 0.02 -4.66 -2.14
CA GLN A 107 -1.36 -4.93 -2.54
C GLN A 107 -2.33 -5.19 -1.37
N LEU A 108 -1.82 -5.37 -0.15
CA LEU A 108 -2.63 -5.54 1.07
C LEU A 108 -2.87 -4.22 1.78
N CYS A 109 -2.06 -3.18 1.50
CA CYS A 109 -2.14 -1.90 2.20
C CYS A 109 -3.54 -1.29 2.01
N GLY A 110 -4.12 -0.80 3.10
CA GLY A 110 -5.44 -0.17 3.10
C GLY A 110 -6.63 -1.12 2.97
N THR A 111 -6.41 -2.44 2.97
CA THR A 111 -7.46 -3.42 2.65
C THR A 111 -7.57 -4.56 3.67
N ASP A 112 -8.67 -5.32 3.54
CA ASP A 112 -8.77 -6.64 4.19
C ASP A 112 -8.02 -7.68 3.35
N GLY A 113 -6.85 -8.07 3.84
CA GLY A 113 -5.94 -9.04 3.23
C GLY A 113 -6.20 -10.49 3.62
N THR A 114 -7.24 -10.78 4.41
CA THR A 114 -7.51 -12.12 4.95
C THR A 114 -7.47 -13.21 3.88
N SER A 115 -8.22 -13.01 2.79
CA SER A 115 -8.29 -14.02 1.72
C SER A 115 -6.95 -14.27 1.03
N LEU A 116 -6.17 -13.22 0.82
CA LEU A 116 -4.84 -13.32 0.20
C LEU A 116 -3.85 -14.01 1.13
N PHE A 117 -3.86 -13.65 2.41
CA PHE A 117 -3.01 -14.27 3.41
C PHE A 117 -3.35 -15.76 3.60
N GLN A 118 -4.62 -16.09 3.79
CA GLN A 118 -5.07 -17.46 3.97
C GLN A 118 -4.82 -18.32 2.73
N GLY A 119 -5.03 -17.76 1.53
CA GLY A 119 -4.77 -18.47 0.28
C GLY A 119 -3.29 -18.82 0.06
N GLN A 120 -2.37 -18.01 0.58
CA GLN A 120 -0.93 -18.19 0.42
C GLN A 120 -0.28 -18.90 1.61
N HIS A 121 -0.76 -18.66 2.83
CA HIS A 121 -0.08 -19.02 4.08
C HIS A 121 -0.96 -19.77 5.08
N GLY A 122 -2.25 -19.94 4.80
CA GLY A 122 -3.20 -20.53 5.75
C GLY A 122 -2.74 -21.87 6.31
N GLY A 123 -2.79 -21.99 7.63
CA GLY A 123 -2.33 -23.16 8.36
C GLY A 123 -0.80 -23.31 8.48
N SER A 124 -0.04 -22.28 8.17
CA SER A 124 1.42 -22.26 8.27
C SER A 124 1.86 -21.43 9.47
N ALA A 125 2.37 -22.08 10.51
CA ALA A 125 2.74 -21.44 11.78
C ALA A 125 3.81 -20.34 11.65
N ALA A 126 4.77 -20.47 10.71
CA ALA A 126 5.84 -19.49 10.56
C ALA A 126 5.36 -18.13 10.02
N PRO A 127 4.55 -18.06 8.94
CA PRO A 127 3.92 -16.80 8.51
C PRO A 127 2.99 -16.20 9.57
N GLU A 128 2.20 -16.99 10.25
CA GLU A 128 1.31 -16.55 11.33
C GLU A 128 2.10 -15.89 12.47
N SER A 129 3.15 -16.55 12.98
CA SER A 129 4.03 -15.99 14.02
C SER A 129 4.81 -14.76 13.56
N THR A 130 5.06 -14.62 12.27
CA THR A 130 5.68 -13.42 11.71
C THR A 130 4.68 -12.27 11.71
N LEU A 131 3.46 -12.52 11.27
CA LEU A 131 2.39 -11.53 11.23
C LEU A 131 2.08 -10.96 12.63
N GLU A 132 2.06 -11.79 13.65
CA GLU A 132 1.84 -11.38 15.05
C GLU A 132 2.78 -10.27 15.54
N ARG A 133 3.98 -10.16 14.98
CA ARG A 133 4.93 -9.09 15.35
C ARG A 133 4.50 -7.70 14.93
N TYR A 134 3.59 -7.62 14.00
CA TYR A 134 3.08 -6.40 13.38
C TYR A 134 1.66 -6.06 13.84
N LEU A 135 1.14 -6.80 14.83
CA LEU A 135 -0.22 -6.65 15.33
C LEU A 135 -0.39 -5.29 16.02
N LEU A 136 -1.39 -4.53 15.58
CA LEU A 136 -1.87 -3.31 16.25
C LEU A 136 -2.99 -3.63 17.24
N GLY A 137 -3.92 -4.50 16.87
CA GLY A 137 -5.03 -4.91 17.71
C GLY A 137 -6.24 -5.41 16.90
N PRO A 138 -7.36 -5.68 17.57
CA PRO A 138 -8.58 -6.11 16.89
C PRO A 138 -9.23 -4.96 16.11
N LEU A 139 -9.79 -5.28 14.94
CA LEU A 139 -10.63 -4.37 14.16
C LEU A 139 -11.90 -4.06 14.94
N GLN A 140 -12.32 -2.78 14.95
CA GLN A 140 -13.50 -2.27 15.67
C GLN A 140 -14.68 -1.98 14.73
#